data_570be4d2262632cb6e0a1c11e7a483ef
#
_entry.id   570be4d2262632cb6e0a1c11e7a483ef
#
_cell.length_a   1.000
_cell.length_b   1.000
_cell.length_c   1.000
_cell.angle_alpha   90.00
_cell.angle_beta   90.00
_cell.angle_gamma   90.00
#
_symmetry.space_group_name_H-M   'P 1'
#
loop_
_entity.id
_entity.type
_entity.pdbx_description
1 polymer ?
#
loop_
_entity_poly.entity_id
_entity_poly.type
_entity_poly.pdbx_seq_one_letter_code
_entity_poly.pdbx_strand_id
1 'polypeptide(L)'
;MVSTKVLGLLTAASLVVASPLNKKAVIDDCLSAASVPYNEKGSSQWEADGSPFNVRIPYVPVSIAVPFTTEHIQAAVKCGRDNGVKVTPKCGGHSYANFGFGGEDGHLMLELDHMYNVTLDNATGIATVQAGSRLGHVASELYKQGGKAISHGTCPGVGSAGHVLHGGYGMSSHTKGLALDWLVGAKVVLANSSVVTASEAENADLFWALKGAGSSLGVASEFYFKTFDAPQQATNFLAILQWDAQKSIDGFKQENFYSSSLYTDKLSDDQIESFVNYWYGAGKALKRDWWVQVDLHGGKNSAITAIPANSSAYAHRDKLLLYQFYDRVDLSATYPEDGFSFLQGFRANTTLGMEPGEQGMYFNYPDPNMAQGEAQTKYWGDNLARLQEIKAAVDPTEVFYFPQSVRPATPIEH
;
A
#
# COMPACT_ATOMS: atom_id res chain seq x y z
N MET A 1 32.73 20.22 -65.30
CA MET A 1 32.26 20.40 -63.91
C MET A 1 31.00 19.55 -63.73
N VAL A 2 31.13 18.38 -63.14
CA VAL A 2 30.03 17.45 -62.93
C VAL A 2 29.63 17.55 -61.47
N SER A 3 28.37 18.00 -61.23
CA SER A 3 27.82 18.15 -59.88
C SER A 3 27.08 16.86 -59.48
N THR A 4 27.63 16.12 -58.52
CA THR A 4 27.02 14.91 -57.98
C THR A 4 26.07 15.29 -56.81
N LYS A 5 24.77 15.12 -57.00
CA LYS A 5 23.78 15.25 -55.93
C LYS A 5 23.75 13.92 -55.13
N VAL A 6 24.14 14.00 -53.85
CA VAL A 6 23.94 12.93 -52.90
C VAL A 6 22.51 13.03 -52.34
N LEU A 7 21.73 11.99 -52.61
CA LEU A 7 20.35 11.85 -52.12
C LEU A 7 20.43 11.11 -50.77
N GLY A 8 20.25 11.83 -49.63
CA GLY A 8 20.17 11.23 -48.32
C GLY A 8 18.79 10.57 -48.10
N LEU A 9 18.77 9.25 -47.91
CA LEU A 9 17.60 8.52 -47.44
C LEU A 9 17.43 8.75 -45.95
N LEU A 10 16.43 9.51 -45.55
CA LEU A 10 15.94 9.58 -44.19
C LEU A 10 15.00 8.40 -43.98
N THR A 11 15.46 7.37 -43.24
CA THR A 11 14.61 6.31 -42.72
C THR A 11 13.88 6.83 -41.48
N ALA A 12 12.60 7.19 -41.64
CA ALA A 12 11.73 7.46 -40.51
C ALA A 12 11.42 6.14 -39.76
N ALA A 13 11.98 5.97 -38.61
CA ALA A 13 11.57 4.91 -37.70
C ALA A 13 10.18 5.26 -37.13
N SER A 14 9.13 4.62 -37.62
CA SER A 14 7.78 4.73 -37.10
C SER A 14 7.75 4.06 -35.72
N LEU A 15 7.65 4.84 -34.65
CA LEU A 15 7.27 4.35 -33.33
C LEU A 15 5.80 3.90 -33.42
N VAL A 16 5.59 2.60 -33.54
CA VAL A 16 4.26 2.00 -33.41
C VAL A 16 3.88 2.03 -31.93
N VAL A 17 3.12 3.03 -31.54
CA VAL A 17 2.45 3.03 -30.24
C VAL A 17 1.35 1.97 -30.30
N ALA A 18 1.57 0.82 -29.66
CA ALA A 18 0.58 -0.25 -29.60
C ALA A 18 -0.70 0.24 -28.92
N SER A 19 -1.86 0.00 -29.58
CA SER A 19 -3.16 0.36 -28.98
C SER A 19 -3.43 -0.47 -27.72
N PRO A 20 -4.27 0.02 -26.78
CA PRO A 20 -4.61 -0.70 -25.55
C PRO A 20 -5.17 -2.12 -25.79
N LEU A 21 -5.92 -2.33 -26.87
CA LEU A 21 -6.45 -3.65 -27.28
C LEU A 21 -5.34 -4.63 -27.70
N ASN A 22 -4.26 -4.13 -28.31
CA ASN A 22 -3.13 -4.97 -28.69
C ASN A 22 -2.30 -5.38 -27.45
N LYS A 23 -2.11 -4.48 -26.47
CA LYS A 23 -1.39 -4.78 -25.22
C LYS A 23 -2.07 -5.89 -24.42
N LYS A 24 -3.42 -5.88 -24.31
CA LYS A 24 -4.17 -6.95 -23.62
C LYS A 24 -3.91 -8.31 -24.25
N ALA A 25 -4.13 -8.45 -25.56
CA ALA A 25 -3.93 -9.72 -26.27
C ALA A 25 -2.50 -10.26 -26.07
N VAL A 26 -1.49 -9.41 -26.15
CA VAL A 26 -0.08 -9.79 -25.95
C VAL A 26 0.18 -10.27 -24.52
N ILE A 27 -0.41 -9.64 -23.51
CA ILE A 27 -0.26 -10.07 -22.11
C ILE A 27 -0.99 -11.40 -21.88
N ASP A 28 -2.23 -11.54 -22.32
CA ASP A 28 -3.02 -12.78 -22.17
C ASP A 28 -2.34 -13.96 -22.88
N ASP A 29 -1.79 -13.75 -24.09
CA ASP A 29 -1.04 -14.77 -24.83
C ASP A 29 0.24 -15.18 -24.07
N CYS A 30 0.96 -14.21 -23.49
CA CYS A 30 2.13 -14.49 -22.68
C CYS A 30 1.79 -15.29 -21.42
N LEU A 31 0.74 -14.91 -20.69
CA LEU A 31 0.28 -15.63 -19.51
C LEU A 31 -0.14 -17.06 -19.86
N SER A 32 -0.90 -17.24 -20.95
CA SER A 32 -1.30 -18.55 -21.46
C SER A 32 -0.10 -19.42 -21.80
N ALA A 33 0.87 -18.89 -22.53
CA ALA A 33 2.09 -19.61 -22.92
C ALA A 33 2.92 -20.03 -21.71
N ALA A 34 2.85 -19.25 -20.61
CA ALA A 34 3.52 -19.54 -19.35
C ALA A 34 2.66 -20.38 -18.39
N SER A 35 1.47 -20.81 -18.79
CA SER A 35 0.51 -21.54 -17.97
C SER A 35 0.10 -20.79 -16.69
N VAL A 36 0.10 -19.45 -16.71
CA VAL A 36 -0.39 -18.62 -15.62
C VAL A 36 -1.90 -18.41 -15.81
N PRO A 37 -2.73 -18.80 -14.84
CA PRO A 37 -4.17 -18.51 -14.89
C PRO A 37 -4.43 -17.00 -14.94
N TYR A 38 -5.45 -16.60 -15.68
CA TYR A 38 -5.89 -15.19 -15.74
C TYR A 38 -7.41 -15.11 -16.00
N ASN A 39 -8.02 -14.01 -15.65
CA ASN A 39 -9.43 -13.76 -15.84
C ASN A 39 -9.71 -13.20 -17.24
N GLU A 40 -10.64 -13.80 -17.95
CA GLU A 40 -11.15 -13.25 -19.20
C GLU A 40 -12.00 -12.00 -18.93
N LYS A 41 -11.74 -10.92 -19.67
CA LYS A 41 -12.48 -9.67 -19.53
C LYS A 41 -13.97 -9.89 -19.80
N GLY A 42 -14.81 -9.41 -18.87
CA GLY A 42 -16.27 -9.59 -18.92
C GLY A 42 -16.77 -10.89 -18.31
N SER A 43 -15.89 -11.74 -17.79
CA SER A 43 -16.30 -12.87 -16.95
C SER A 43 -16.74 -12.36 -15.55
N SER A 44 -17.56 -13.14 -14.86
CA SER A 44 -17.95 -12.83 -13.47
C SER A 44 -16.77 -12.71 -12.53
N GLN A 45 -15.71 -13.48 -12.78
CA GLN A 45 -14.49 -13.43 -11.98
C GLN A 45 -13.69 -12.14 -12.27
N TRP A 46 -13.61 -11.70 -13.53
CA TRP A 46 -13.02 -10.40 -13.87
C TRP A 46 -13.71 -9.25 -13.14
N GLU A 47 -15.05 -9.24 -13.13
CA GLU A 47 -15.82 -8.19 -12.47
C GLU A 47 -15.63 -8.23 -10.94
N ALA A 48 -15.57 -9.43 -10.36
CA ALA A 48 -15.33 -9.59 -8.92
C ALA A 48 -13.94 -9.11 -8.50
N ASP A 49 -12.89 -9.57 -9.20
CA ASP A 49 -11.50 -9.25 -8.86
C ASP A 49 -11.12 -7.83 -9.26
N GLY A 50 -11.77 -7.29 -10.32
CA GLY A 50 -11.63 -5.91 -10.79
C GLY A 50 -12.38 -4.87 -9.95
N SER A 51 -13.12 -5.29 -8.92
CA SER A 51 -13.96 -4.40 -8.10
C SER A 51 -13.17 -3.81 -6.93
N PRO A 52 -12.90 -2.49 -6.90
CA PRO A 52 -12.09 -1.88 -5.86
C PRO A 52 -12.86 -1.64 -4.57
N PHE A 53 -12.15 -1.56 -3.42
CA PHE A 53 -12.73 -1.12 -2.15
C PHE A 53 -13.21 0.35 -2.24
N ASN A 54 -12.37 1.25 -2.75
CA ASN A 54 -12.74 2.64 -2.98
C ASN A 54 -13.31 2.83 -4.39
N VAL A 55 -14.64 2.84 -4.50
CA VAL A 55 -15.32 2.97 -5.80
C VAL A 55 -15.22 4.38 -6.40
N ARG A 56 -14.76 5.38 -5.66
CA ARG A 56 -14.56 6.76 -6.15
C ARG A 56 -13.52 6.84 -7.27
N ILE A 57 -12.50 5.99 -7.22
CA ILE A 57 -11.34 6.00 -8.14
C ILE A 57 -11.13 4.60 -8.75
N PRO A 58 -12.07 4.09 -9.55
CA PRO A 58 -11.92 2.78 -10.19
C PRO A 58 -10.82 2.85 -11.25
N TYR A 59 -9.94 1.84 -11.26
CA TYR A 59 -8.92 1.66 -12.29
C TYR A 59 -9.13 0.33 -13.00
N VAL A 60 -8.86 0.32 -14.31
CA VAL A 60 -9.09 -0.83 -15.17
C VAL A 60 -7.75 -1.48 -15.51
N PRO A 61 -7.47 -2.71 -15.04
CA PRO A 61 -6.26 -3.42 -15.42
C PRO A 61 -6.29 -3.82 -16.89
N VAL A 62 -5.11 -3.95 -17.52
CA VAL A 62 -5.01 -4.50 -18.88
C VAL A 62 -5.30 -6.00 -18.89
N SER A 63 -4.88 -6.71 -17.85
CA SER A 63 -5.17 -8.12 -17.58
C SER A 63 -5.12 -8.38 -16.08
N ILE A 64 -5.80 -9.44 -15.62
CA ILE A 64 -5.81 -9.91 -14.23
C ILE A 64 -5.26 -11.34 -14.22
N ALA A 65 -3.98 -11.48 -13.86
CA ALA A 65 -3.39 -12.78 -13.61
C ALA A 65 -3.79 -13.29 -12.21
N VAL A 66 -3.99 -14.61 -12.09
CA VAL A 66 -4.43 -15.29 -10.86
C VAL A 66 -3.39 -16.33 -10.45
N PRO A 67 -2.27 -15.93 -9.82
CA PRO A 67 -1.21 -16.84 -9.44
C PRO A 67 -1.61 -17.74 -8.27
N PHE A 68 -1.21 -19.02 -8.33
CA PHE A 68 -1.34 -20.01 -7.26
C PHE A 68 0.03 -20.36 -6.63
N THR A 69 1.12 -19.98 -7.29
CA THR A 69 2.49 -20.30 -6.87
C THR A 69 3.43 -19.12 -7.11
N THR A 70 4.60 -19.17 -6.50
CA THR A 70 5.66 -18.18 -6.74
C THR A 70 6.11 -18.18 -8.20
N GLU A 71 6.12 -19.33 -8.87
CA GLU A 71 6.49 -19.47 -10.28
C GLU A 71 5.46 -18.79 -11.19
N HIS A 72 4.16 -18.82 -10.84
CA HIS A 72 3.15 -18.05 -11.57
C HIS A 72 3.37 -16.54 -11.43
N ILE A 73 3.73 -16.06 -10.24
CA ILE A 73 4.10 -14.64 -10.02
C ILE A 73 5.32 -14.28 -10.87
N GLN A 74 6.36 -15.14 -10.84
CA GLN A 74 7.60 -14.96 -11.61
C GLN A 74 7.32 -14.84 -13.11
N ALA A 75 6.50 -15.73 -13.66
CA ALA A 75 6.10 -15.71 -15.05
C ALA A 75 5.27 -14.48 -15.42
N ALA A 76 4.33 -14.09 -14.57
CA ALA A 76 3.50 -12.89 -14.78
C ALA A 76 4.33 -11.60 -14.74
N VAL A 77 5.26 -11.46 -13.79
CA VAL A 77 6.21 -10.34 -13.74
C VAL A 77 7.05 -10.28 -15.02
N LYS A 78 7.53 -11.45 -15.51
CA LYS A 78 8.25 -11.52 -16.77
C LYS A 78 7.38 -11.05 -17.95
N CYS A 79 6.13 -11.47 -18.02
CA CYS A 79 5.19 -11.05 -19.06
C CYS A 79 4.98 -9.52 -19.03
N GLY A 80 4.76 -8.93 -17.87
CA GLY A 80 4.61 -7.48 -17.73
C GLY A 80 5.87 -6.73 -18.19
N ARG A 81 7.02 -7.09 -17.62
CA ARG A 81 8.31 -6.46 -17.95
C ARG A 81 8.65 -6.54 -19.44
N ASP A 82 8.58 -7.73 -20.05
CA ASP A 82 9.01 -7.96 -21.43
C ASP A 82 8.09 -7.26 -22.44
N ASN A 83 6.86 -6.90 -22.03
CA ASN A 83 5.89 -6.19 -22.86
C ASN A 83 5.69 -4.71 -22.44
N GLY A 84 6.54 -4.18 -21.55
CA GLY A 84 6.47 -2.79 -21.10
C GLY A 84 5.16 -2.43 -20.39
N VAL A 85 4.56 -3.40 -19.67
CA VAL A 85 3.36 -3.25 -18.85
C VAL A 85 3.76 -3.25 -17.38
N LYS A 86 3.29 -2.27 -16.62
CA LYS A 86 3.49 -2.19 -15.18
C LYS A 86 2.77 -3.34 -14.48
N VAL A 87 3.37 -3.86 -13.42
CA VAL A 87 2.84 -5.01 -12.67
C VAL A 87 2.45 -4.56 -11.26
N THR A 88 1.25 -4.94 -10.83
CA THR A 88 0.73 -4.55 -9.52
C THR A 88 0.18 -5.75 -8.78
N PRO A 89 0.73 -6.13 -7.61
CA PRO A 89 0.15 -7.17 -6.78
C PRO A 89 -1.06 -6.64 -6.00
N LYS A 90 -2.16 -7.37 -6.03
CA LYS A 90 -3.35 -7.14 -5.22
C LYS A 90 -3.51 -8.29 -4.23
N CYS A 91 -3.47 -7.97 -2.95
CA CYS A 91 -3.83 -8.88 -1.85
C CYS A 91 -5.30 -8.62 -1.47
N GLY A 92 -5.56 -7.74 -0.52
CA GLY A 92 -6.90 -7.39 -0.03
C GLY A 92 -7.67 -6.36 -0.84
N GLY A 93 -7.02 -5.62 -1.69
CA GLY A 93 -7.65 -4.53 -2.45
C GLY A 93 -8.13 -3.35 -1.58
N HIS A 94 -7.70 -3.25 -0.32
CA HIS A 94 -8.14 -2.24 0.65
C HIS A 94 -7.36 -0.92 0.59
N SER A 95 -6.48 -0.71 -0.38
CA SER A 95 -5.79 0.58 -0.53
C SER A 95 -6.80 1.70 -0.78
N TYR A 96 -6.73 2.78 0.00
CA TYR A 96 -7.62 3.94 -0.14
C TYR A 96 -7.42 4.70 -1.45
N ALA A 97 -6.21 4.60 -2.04
CA ALA A 97 -5.86 5.11 -3.36
C ALA A 97 -5.92 4.03 -4.46
N ASN A 98 -6.45 2.84 -4.17
CA ASN A 98 -6.53 1.70 -5.09
C ASN A 98 -5.18 1.33 -5.74
N PHE A 99 -4.06 1.47 -5.02
CA PHE A 99 -2.73 1.10 -5.54
C PHE A 99 -2.63 -0.40 -5.85
N GLY A 100 -3.43 -1.28 -5.24
CA GLY A 100 -3.53 -2.67 -5.63
C GLY A 100 -4.10 -2.90 -7.04
N PHE A 101 -4.68 -1.85 -7.65
CA PHE A 101 -5.15 -1.82 -9.04
C PHE A 101 -4.22 -1.02 -9.95
N GLY A 102 -3.05 -0.59 -9.44
CA GLY A 102 -2.07 0.22 -10.15
C GLY A 102 -2.10 1.71 -9.82
N GLY A 103 -3.20 2.25 -9.28
CA GLY A 103 -3.39 3.69 -9.07
C GLY A 103 -3.56 4.47 -10.38
N GLU A 104 -3.58 3.77 -11.52
CA GLU A 104 -3.88 4.22 -12.88
C GLU A 104 -4.32 3.03 -13.73
N ASP A 105 -4.87 3.28 -14.91
CA ASP A 105 -5.32 2.22 -15.83
C ASP A 105 -4.15 1.51 -16.52
N GLY A 106 -4.39 0.26 -16.94
CA GLY A 106 -3.51 -0.46 -17.86
C GLY A 106 -2.39 -1.29 -17.21
N HIS A 107 -2.40 -1.49 -15.90
CA HIS A 107 -1.49 -2.40 -15.22
C HIS A 107 -1.88 -3.88 -15.44
N LEU A 108 -0.89 -4.76 -15.44
CA LEU A 108 -1.11 -6.18 -15.20
C LEU A 108 -1.30 -6.38 -13.69
N MET A 109 -2.53 -6.63 -13.27
CA MET A 109 -2.85 -6.91 -11.88
C MET A 109 -2.60 -8.40 -11.57
N LEU A 110 -1.95 -8.67 -10.44
CA LEU A 110 -1.78 -10.03 -9.91
C LEU A 110 -2.73 -10.19 -8.71
N GLU A 111 -3.82 -10.92 -8.91
CA GLU A 111 -4.76 -11.29 -7.84
C GLU A 111 -4.18 -12.42 -7.00
N LEU A 112 -3.78 -12.13 -5.76
CA LEU A 112 -3.05 -13.06 -4.91
C LEU A 112 -3.95 -13.87 -3.97
N ASP A 113 -5.25 -13.73 -4.00
CA ASP A 113 -6.17 -14.28 -2.99
C ASP A 113 -6.18 -15.82 -2.93
N HIS A 114 -5.72 -16.50 -3.97
CA HIS A 114 -5.49 -17.96 -3.95
C HIS A 114 -4.20 -18.39 -3.23
N MET A 115 -3.32 -17.45 -2.90
CA MET A 115 -2.09 -17.68 -2.13
C MET A 115 -2.31 -17.27 -0.67
N TYR A 116 -3.14 -18.01 0.08
CA TYR A 116 -3.60 -17.64 1.42
C TYR A 116 -3.21 -18.63 2.52
N ASN A 117 -2.32 -19.58 2.24
CA ASN A 117 -1.90 -20.54 3.26
C ASN A 117 -1.14 -19.87 4.41
N VAL A 118 -1.44 -20.30 5.65
CA VAL A 118 -0.80 -19.87 6.89
C VAL A 118 -0.37 -21.10 7.68
N THR A 119 0.92 -21.20 7.96
CA THR A 119 1.49 -22.31 8.76
C THR A 119 2.32 -21.77 9.89
N LEU A 120 2.28 -22.43 11.05
CA LEU A 120 3.07 -22.14 12.23
C LEU A 120 4.03 -23.30 12.50
N ASP A 121 5.33 -23.02 12.55
CA ASP A 121 6.29 -23.94 13.14
C ASP A 121 6.30 -23.73 14.65
N ASN A 122 5.71 -24.65 15.39
CA ASN A 122 5.61 -24.61 16.85
C ASN A 122 6.97 -24.76 17.55
N ALA A 123 7.99 -25.31 16.87
CA ALA A 123 9.32 -25.47 17.46
C ALA A 123 10.09 -24.15 17.48
N THR A 124 9.95 -23.35 16.42
CA THR A 124 10.66 -22.06 16.27
C THR A 124 9.78 -20.86 16.62
N GLY A 125 8.47 -21.03 16.63
CA GLY A 125 7.50 -19.93 16.75
C GLY A 125 7.44 -19.03 15.51
N ILE A 126 7.96 -19.50 14.36
CA ILE A 126 7.91 -18.78 13.10
C ILE A 126 6.65 -19.16 12.31
N ALA A 127 5.91 -18.17 11.90
CA ALA A 127 4.77 -18.33 11.00
C ALA A 127 5.18 -18.02 9.54
N THR A 128 4.78 -18.88 8.61
CA THR A 128 4.82 -18.62 7.17
C THR A 128 3.43 -18.23 6.70
N VAL A 129 3.31 -17.04 6.09
CA VAL A 129 2.05 -16.47 5.62
C VAL A 129 2.17 -16.13 4.14
N GLN A 130 1.34 -16.74 3.31
CA GLN A 130 1.27 -16.41 1.89
C GLN A 130 0.60 -15.04 1.66
N ALA A 131 1.06 -14.33 0.63
CA ALA A 131 0.81 -12.90 0.43
C ALA A 131 -0.65 -12.52 0.14
N GLY A 132 -1.51 -13.46 -0.28
CA GLY A 132 -2.95 -13.26 -0.48
C GLY A 132 -3.79 -13.35 0.79
N SER A 133 -3.19 -13.72 1.94
CA SER A 133 -3.91 -13.89 3.21
C SER A 133 -4.52 -12.58 3.70
N ARG A 134 -5.68 -12.69 4.36
CA ARG A 134 -6.35 -11.57 5.05
C ARG A 134 -5.97 -11.58 6.53
N LEU A 135 -5.99 -10.42 7.19
CA LEU A 135 -5.61 -10.30 8.61
C LEU A 135 -6.42 -11.21 9.52
N GLY A 136 -7.74 -11.30 9.31
CA GLY A 136 -8.60 -12.19 10.09
C GLY A 136 -8.28 -13.66 9.90
N HIS A 137 -7.91 -14.08 8.69
CA HIS A 137 -7.47 -15.44 8.38
C HIS A 137 -6.15 -15.75 9.10
N VAL A 138 -5.16 -14.86 8.99
CA VAL A 138 -3.86 -15.01 9.68
C VAL A 138 -4.06 -15.13 11.18
N ALA A 139 -4.86 -14.25 11.80
CA ALA A 139 -5.13 -14.30 13.24
C ALA A 139 -5.80 -15.62 13.66
N SER A 140 -6.79 -16.08 12.91
CA SER A 140 -7.51 -17.32 13.19
C SER A 140 -6.62 -18.55 13.08
N GLU A 141 -5.81 -18.63 12.03
CA GLU A 141 -4.93 -19.77 11.80
C GLU A 141 -3.79 -19.85 12.82
N LEU A 142 -3.15 -18.73 13.16
CA LEU A 142 -2.10 -18.72 14.20
C LEU A 142 -2.64 -19.10 15.57
N TYR A 143 -3.86 -18.64 15.90
CA TYR A 143 -4.50 -19.04 17.16
C TYR A 143 -4.83 -20.54 17.19
N LYS A 144 -5.42 -21.09 16.13
CA LYS A 144 -5.77 -22.52 16.03
C LYS A 144 -4.54 -23.43 16.09
N GLN A 145 -3.43 -23.04 15.44
CA GLN A 145 -2.25 -23.87 15.30
C GLN A 145 -1.37 -23.88 16.55
N GLY A 146 -1.43 -22.86 17.41
CA GLY A 146 -0.58 -22.82 18.60
C GLY A 146 -0.89 -21.71 19.60
N GLY A 147 -2.07 -21.08 19.55
CA GLY A 147 -2.40 -19.96 20.44
C GLY A 147 -1.48 -18.75 20.23
N LYS A 148 -1.00 -18.54 19.00
CA LYS A 148 -0.06 -17.47 18.66
C LYS A 148 -0.74 -16.31 17.94
N ALA A 149 -0.05 -15.16 17.92
CA ALA A 149 -0.48 -13.94 17.25
C ALA A 149 0.73 -13.15 16.71
N ILE A 150 0.45 -12.20 15.80
CA ILE A 150 1.34 -11.11 15.39
C ILE A 150 0.64 -9.78 15.64
N SER A 151 1.37 -8.66 15.67
CA SER A 151 0.76 -7.33 15.67
C SER A 151 0.15 -7.06 14.28
N HIS A 152 -1.10 -6.57 14.25
CA HIS A 152 -1.79 -6.27 12.99
C HIS A 152 -2.96 -5.30 13.20
N GLY A 153 -3.49 -4.78 12.08
CA GLY A 153 -4.64 -3.89 12.03
C GLY A 153 -5.96 -4.55 12.44
N THR A 154 -6.98 -3.73 12.63
CA THR A 154 -8.26 -4.12 13.22
C THR A 154 -9.17 -4.87 12.25
N CYS A 155 -9.24 -4.44 10.99
CA CYS A 155 -10.20 -4.96 10.02
C CYS A 155 -9.76 -6.32 9.45
N PRO A 156 -10.53 -7.40 9.65
CA PRO A 156 -10.14 -8.76 9.26
C PRO A 156 -10.06 -8.97 7.74
N GLY A 157 -10.75 -8.16 6.93
CA GLY A 157 -10.74 -8.23 5.47
C GLY A 157 -9.51 -7.61 4.80
N VAL A 158 -8.73 -6.81 5.54
CA VAL A 158 -7.52 -6.16 5.02
C VAL A 158 -6.47 -7.20 4.63
N GLY A 159 -5.84 -7.01 3.48
CA GLY A 159 -4.77 -7.89 3.00
C GLY A 159 -3.50 -7.77 3.85
N SER A 160 -2.94 -8.91 4.26
CA SER A 160 -1.74 -8.93 5.12
C SER A 160 -0.52 -8.33 4.42
N ALA A 161 -0.34 -8.58 3.12
CA ALA A 161 0.82 -8.12 2.36
C ALA A 161 0.91 -6.59 2.32
N GLY A 162 -0.10 -5.90 1.82
CA GLY A 162 -0.11 -4.44 1.77
C GLY A 162 0.03 -3.82 3.16
N HIS A 163 -0.61 -4.44 4.15
CA HIS A 163 -0.57 -3.97 5.53
C HIS A 163 0.85 -4.01 6.12
N VAL A 164 1.54 -5.15 6.03
CA VAL A 164 2.87 -5.33 6.64
C VAL A 164 3.96 -4.58 5.88
N LEU A 165 3.88 -4.51 4.56
CA LEU A 165 4.90 -3.87 3.72
C LEU A 165 4.98 -2.34 3.91
N HIS A 166 4.02 -1.73 4.61
CA HIS A 166 3.95 -0.27 4.81
C HIS A 166 3.74 0.14 6.27
N GLY A 167 4.02 -0.75 7.23
CA GLY A 167 3.88 -0.46 8.65
C GLY A 167 3.06 -1.54 9.37
N GLY A 168 1.75 -1.47 9.21
CA GLY A 168 0.83 -2.39 9.86
C GLY A 168 0.48 -1.97 11.28
N TYR A 169 -0.08 -0.77 11.43
CA TYR A 169 -0.57 -0.24 12.69
C TYR A 169 -1.91 -0.87 13.09
N GLY A 170 -2.11 -1.12 14.38
CA GLY A 170 -3.35 -1.61 14.95
C GLY A 170 -3.36 -1.54 16.47
N MET A 171 -4.41 -2.10 17.10
CA MET A 171 -4.66 -1.98 18.55
C MET A 171 -3.52 -2.46 19.43
N SER A 172 -2.73 -3.47 19.00
CA SER A 172 -1.59 -3.99 19.77
C SER A 172 -0.30 -3.20 19.52
N SER A 173 -0.26 -2.30 18.54
CA SER A 173 1.00 -1.69 18.08
C SER A 173 1.72 -0.86 19.13
N HIS A 174 0.98 -0.19 20.01
CA HIS A 174 1.57 0.57 21.12
C HIS A 174 2.38 -0.33 22.08
N THR A 175 1.96 -1.57 22.28
CA THR A 175 2.61 -2.52 23.21
C THR A 175 3.50 -3.56 22.53
N LYS A 176 3.26 -3.83 21.24
CA LYS A 176 3.91 -4.91 20.48
C LYS A 176 4.71 -4.44 19.27
N GLY A 177 4.66 -3.15 18.94
CA GLY A 177 5.21 -2.62 17.67
C GLY A 177 4.26 -2.83 16.50
N LEU A 178 4.71 -2.43 15.32
CA LEU A 178 3.99 -2.57 14.06
C LEU A 178 4.03 -4.02 13.55
N ALA A 179 3.19 -4.37 12.58
CA ALA A 179 3.23 -5.69 11.94
C ALA A 179 4.60 -5.98 11.30
N LEU A 180 5.22 -4.99 10.67
CA LEU A 180 6.55 -5.11 10.06
C LEU A 180 7.68 -5.39 11.07
N ASP A 181 7.49 -5.08 12.35
CA ASP A 181 8.49 -5.36 13.41
C ASP A 181 8.56 -6.85 13.78
N TRP A 182 7.52 -7.61 13.42
CA TRP A 182 7.44 -9.06 13.57
C TRP A 182 7.93 -9.82 12.35
N LEU A 183 8.16 -9.13 11.22
CA LEU A 183 8.70 -9.73 10.00
C LEU A 183 10.18 -10.06 10.17
N VAL A 184 10.55 -11.31 9.86
CA VAL A 184 11.95 -11.80 9.90
C VAL A 184 12.48 -12.18 8.54
N GLY A 185 11.62 -12.27 7.53
CA GLY A 185 12.00 -12.52 6.15
C GLY A 185 10.79 -12.53 5.21
N ALA A 186 11.07 -12.51 3.93
CA ALA A 186 10.09 -12.64 2.86
C ALA A 186 10.69 -13.32 1.64
N LYS A 187 9.87 -14.05 0.88
CA LYS A 187 10.20 -14.53 -0.46
C LYS A 187 9.64 -13.55 -1.47
N VAL A 188 10.47 -13.02 -2.36
CA VAL A 188 10.13 -11.89 -3.23
C VAL A 188 10.50 -12.19 -4.67
N VAL A 189 9.62 -11.86 -5.60
CA VAL A 189 9.87 -11.83 -7.03
C VAL A 189 10.26 -10.41 -7.42
N LEU A 190 11.48 -10.23 -7.96
CA LEU A 190 12.02 -8.96 -8.39
C LEU A 190 11.60 -8.57 -9.82
N ALA A 191 11.87 -7.34 -10.23
CA ALA A 191 11.57 -6.85 -11.57
C ALA A 191 12.23 -7.64 -12.70
N ASN A 192 13.42 -8.19 -12.46
CA ASN A 192 14.11 -9.08 -13.40
C ASN A 192 13.55 -10.51 -13.43
N SER A 193 12.47 -10.77 -12.70
CA SER A 193 11.80 -12.06 -12.52
C SER A 193 12.59 -13.09 -11.69
N SER A 194 13.68 -12.70 -11.03
CA SER A 194 14.34 -13.60 -10.07
C SER A 194 13.53 -13.71 -8.79
N VAL A 195 13.61 -14.88 -8.16
CA VAL A 195 13.05 -15.12 -6.83
C VAL A 195 14.18 -15.04 -5.81
N VAL A 196 14.01 -14.23 -4.79
CA VAL A 196 15.01 -14.05 -3.73
C VAL A 196 14.37 -14.18 -2.36
N THR A 197 15.14 -14.57 -1.36
CA THR A 197 14.81 -14.41 0.05
C THR A 197 15.38 -13.09 0.54
N ALA A 198 14.59 -12.31 1.23
CA ALA A 198 15.01 -11.08 1.89
C ALA A 198 14.88 -11.25 3.40
N SER A 199 15.97 -11.05 4.14
CA SER A 199 16.07 -11.14 5.60
C SER A 199 17.23 -10.28 6.09
N GLU A 200 17.45 -10.22 7.41
CA GLU A 200 18.63 -9.54 7.95
C GLU A 200 19.96 -10.18 7.50
N ALA A 201 19.94 -11.49 7.19
CA ALA A 201 21.12 -12.25 6.77
C ALA A 201 21.30 -12.31 5.25
N GLU A 202 20.25 -12.12 4.47
CA GLU A 202 20.25 -12.27 3.02
C GLU A 202 19.45 -11.14 2.37
N ASN A 203 20.05 -10.45 1.38
CA ASN A 203 19.44 -9.28 0.74
C ASN A 203 18.96 -8.22 1.76
N ALA A 204 19.81 -7.87 2.72
CA ALA A 204 19.47 -7.07 3.89
C ALA A 204 18.94 -5.66 3.52
N ASP A 205 19.47 -5.02 2.47
CA ASP A 205 18.97 -3.73 2.01
C ASP A 205 17.55 -3.84 1.44
N LEU A 206 17.28 -4.88 0.66
CA LEU A 206 15.93 -5.17 0.18
C LEU A 206 14.99 -5.44 1.37
N PHE A 207 15.42 -6.22 2.36
CA PHE A 207 14.62 -6.50 3.55
C PHE A 207 14.31 -5.25 4.36
N TRP A 208 15.30 -4.37 4.52
CA TRP A 208 15.10 -3.05 5.15
C TRP A 208 14.05 -2.23 4.40
N ALA A 209 14.12 -2.18 3.08
CA ALA A 209 13.22 -1.42 2.22
C ALA A 209 11.81 -2.00 2.15
N LEU A 210 11.66 -3.33 2.16
CA LEU A 210 10.36 -4.02 2.23
C LEU A 210 9.57 -3.61 3.48
N LYS A 211 10.26 -3.30 4.59
CA LYS A 211 9.64 -2.83 5.83
C LYS A 211 9.33 -1.33 5.78
N GLY A 212 8.44 -0.91 4.89
CA GLY A 212 7.93 0.46 4.76
C GLY A 212 7.64 0.92 3.32
N ALA A 213 8.23 0.26 2.30
CA ALA A 213 8.05 0.63 0.89
C ALA A 213 7.90 -0.57 -0.05
N GLY A 214 7.51 -1.74 0.46
CA GLY A 214 7.65 -3.00 -0.24
C GLY A 214 6.91 -3.11 -1.57
N SER A 215 5.74 -2.49 -1.72
CA SER A 215 4.98 -2.52 -2.99
C SER A 215 5.71 -1.86 -4.16
N SER A 216 6.71 -1.03 -3.90
CA SER A 216 7.53 -0.38 -4.93
C SER A 216 8.70 -1.23 -5.43
N LEU A 217 9.00 -2.38 -4.79
CA LEU A 217 10.28 -3.07 -4.94
C LEU A 217 10.19 -4.48 -5.49
N GLY A 218 9.02 -5.11 -5.38
CA GLY A 218 8.81 -6.48 -5.81
C GLY A 218 7.46 -7.02 -5.40
N VAL A 219 7.18 -8.26 -5.81
CA VAL A 219 6.00 -9.01 -5.39
C VAL A 219 6.43 -10.03 -4.35
N ALA A 220 6.08 -9.80 -3.09
CA ALA A 220 6.25 -10.82 -2.07
C ALA A 220 5.24 -11.95 -2.31
N SER A 221 5.70 -13.20 -2.26
CA SER A 221 4.85 -14.40 -2.32
C SER A 221 4.58 -15.00 -0.94
N GLU A 222 5.55 -14.86 -0.03
CA GLU A 222 5.49 -15.37 1.33
C GLU A 222 6.18 -14.42 2.32
N PHE A 223 5.66 -14.38 3.54
CA PHE A 223 6.23 -13.65 4.66
C PHE A 223 6.55 -14.60 5.82
N TYR A 224 7.64 -14.37 6.52
CA TYR A 224 8.06 -15.12 7.70
C TYR A 224 7.99 -14.21 8.92
N PHE A 225 7.14 -14.56 9.91
CA PHE A 225 6.93 -13.76 11.10
C PHE A 225 7.38 -14.47 12.36
N LYS A 226 8.05 -13.77 13.27
CA LYS A 226 8.02 -14.14 14.68
C LYS A 226 6.59 -14.01 15.19
N THR A 227 6.25 -14.83 16.18
CA THR A 227 4.93 -14.77 16.82
C THR A 227 5.06 -14.56 18.32
N PHE A 228 4.00 -14.10 18.95
CA PHE A 228 3.86 -14.04 20.40
C PHE A 228 2.62 -14.82 20.86
N ASP A 229 2.55 -15.13 22.15
CA ASP A 229 1.37 -15.81 22.70
C ASP A 229 0.14 -14.89 22.60
N ALA A 230 -0.91 -15.39 21.96
CA ALA A 230 -2.16 -14.63 21.84
C ALA A 230 -2.76 -14.39 23.23
N PRO A 231 -3.32 -13.21 23.49
CA PRO A 231 -4.00 -12.96 24.77
C PRO A 231 -5.21 -13.88 24.92
N GLN A 232 -5.39 -14.44 26.11
CA GLN A 232 -6.53 -15.32 26.41
C GLN A 232 -7.86 -14.57 26.40
N GLN A 233 -7.81 -13.28 26.69
CA GLN A 233 -8.97 -12.38 26.67
C GLN A 233 -8.53 -11.00 26.15
N ALA A 234 -9.37 -10.39 25.34
CA ALA A 234 -9.23 -8.99 24.91
C ALA A 234 -10.55 -8.26 25.16
N THR A 235 -10.48 -7.09 25.75
CA THR A 235 -11.63 -6.21 25.90
C THR A 235 -11.45 -5.05 24.92
N ASN A 236 -12.40 -4.91 24.02
CA ASN A 236 -12.51 -3.75 23.14
C ASN A 236 -13.69 -2.90 23.58
N PHE A 237 -13.44 -1.61 23.81
CA PHE A 237 -14.47 -0.63 24.11
C PHE A 237 -14.50 0.40 23.00
N LEU A 238 -15.65 0.51 22.32
CA LEU A 238 -15.91 1.51 21.29
C LEU A 238 -17.06 2.41 21.75
N ALA A 239 -16.77 3.70 21.94
CA ALA A 239 -17.81 4.71 22.17
C ALA A 239 -17.98 5.54 20.91
N ILE A 240 -19.19 5.48 20.32
CA ILE A 240 -19.56 6.31 19.17
C ILE A 240 -20.49 7.41 19.67
N LEU A 241 -20.05 8.66 19.56
CA LEU A 241 -20.84 9.82 19.92
C LEU A 241 -21.34 10.46 18.63
N GLN A 242 -22.65 10.34 18.38
CA GLN A 242 -23.32 10.98 17.24
C GLN A 242 -24.26 12.05 17.77
N TRP A 243 -24.17 13.26 17.21
CA TRP A 243 -25.10 14.34 17.56
C TRP A 243 -26.46 14.22 16.86
N ASP A 244 -26.50 13.60 15.68
CA ASP A 244 -27.72 13.39 14.89
C ASP A 244 -27.66 12.06 14.15
N ALA A 245 -28.79 11.30 14.28
CA ALA A 245 -29.25 10.19 13.46
C ALA A 245 -28.37 8.93 13.25
N GLN A 246 -29.00 7.89 13.56
CA GLN A 246 -28.95 6.48 13.22
C GLN A 246 -28.25 6.15 11.89
N LYS A 247 -26.93 5.82 11.93
CA LYS A 247 -26.29 5.06 10.88
C LYS A 247 -25.49 3.91 11.49
N SER A 248 -25.81 2.69 11.06
CA SER A 248 -25.06 1.50 11.41
C SER A 248 -23.74 1.47 10.66
N ILE A 249 -22.64 1.10 11.34
CA ILE A 249 -21.38 0.77 10.71
C ILE A 249 -21.54 -0.61 10.06
N ASP A 250 -21.82 -0.64 8.75
CA ASP A 250 -21.79 -1.85 7.96
C ASP A 250 -20.32 -2.14 7.57
N GLY A 251 -19.69 -3.08 8.26
CA GLY A 251 -18.35 -3.57 7.90
C GLY A 251 -18.35 -4.31 6.56
N PHE A 252 -17.22 -4.27 5.84
CA PHE A 252 -16.91 -5.06 4.64
C PHE A 252 -17.60 -4.71 3.32
N LYS A 253 -18.16 -3.52 3.16
CA LYS A 253 -18.69 -3.06 1.88
C LYS A 253 -17.73 -2.09 1.20
N GLN A 254 -17.77 -2.07 -0.14
CA GLN A 254 -17.17 -1.01 -0.92
C GLN A 254 -17.63 0.36 -0.42
N GLU A 255 -16.78 1.36 -0.52
CA GLU A 255 -17.08 2.72 -0.09
C GLU A 255 -16.69 3.75 -1.16
N ASN A 256 -17.44 4.84 -1.23
CA ASN A 256 -17.18 6.00 -2.08
C ASN A 256 -16.66 7.13 -1.19
N PHE A 257 -15.34 7.29 -1.11
CA PHE A 257 -14.72 8.14 -0.11
C PHE A 257 -13.43 8.81 -0.57
N TYR A 258 -13.04 9.84 0.18
CA TYR A 258 -11.70 10.40 0.20
C TYR A 258 -11.11 10.28 1.59
N SER A 259 -9.83 10.04 1.66
CA SER A 259 -9.09 9.91 2.93
C SER A 259 -7.71 10.53 2.80
N SER A 260 -7.17 10.95 3.93
CA SER A 260 -5.81 11.43 4.10
C SER A 260 -5.33 11.09 5.51
N SER A 261 -4.04 11.16 5.72
CA SER A 261 -3.43 10.93 7.05
C SER A 261 -2.47 12.04 7.43
N LEU A 262 -2.07 12.00 8.71
CA LEU A 262 -1.07 12.91 9.24
C LEU A 262 -0.36 12.24 10.41
N TYR A 263 0.94 12.43 10.49
CA TYR A 263 1.73 12.20 11.70
C TYR A 263 2.18 13.52 12.29
N THR A 264 2.06 13.66 13.60
CA THR A 264 2.59 14.82 14.35
C THR A 264 3.23 14.39 15.66
N ASP A 265 4.01 15.30 16.23
CA ASP A 265 4.34 15.31 17.63
C ASP A 265 3.20 15.88 18.47
N LYS A 266 3.46 16.23 19.74
CA LYS A 266 2.48 16.90 20.59
C LYS A 266 2.07 18.23 19.96
N LEU A 267 0.77 18.45 19.85
CA LEU A 267 0.23 19.73 19.38
C LEU A 267 0.42 20.84 20.44
N SER A 268 0.65 22.06 19.97
CA SER A 268 0.57 23.28 20.78
C SER A 268 -0.90 23.62 21.08
N ASP A 269 -1.11 24.52 22.04
CA ASP A 269 -2.46 24.99 22.37
C ASP A 269 -3.12 25.69 21.17
N ASP A 270 -2.37 26.48 20.39
CA ASP A 270 -2.86 27.16 19.19
C ASP A 270 -3.30 26.16 18.10
N GLN A 271 -2.54 25.05 17.92
CA GLN A 271 -2.88 24.00 16.98
C GLN A 271 -4.13 23.23 17.42
N ILE A 272 -4.26 22.94 18.72
CA ILE A 272 -5.45 22.32 19.29
C ILE A 272 -6.65 23.23 19.09
N GLU A 273 -6.54 24.51 19.39
CA GLU A 273 -7.62 25.49 19.21
C GLU A 273 -8.00 25.60 17.73
N SER A 274 -7.04 25.68 16.82
CA SER A 274 -7.27 25.74 15.37
C SER A 274 -8.02 24.49 14.87
N PHE A 275 -7.56 23.30 15.28
CA PHE A 275 -8.21 22.04 14.96
C PHE A 275 -9.66 21.98 15.46
N VAL A 276 -9.90 22.33 16.72
CA VAL A 276 -11.23 22.32 17.35
C VAL A 276 -12.14 23.34 16.69
N ASN A 277 -11.65 24.54 16.38
CA ASN A 277 -12.44 25.58 15.68
C ASN A 277 -12.85 25.14 14.28
N TYR A 278 -11.96 24.46 13.54
CA TYR A 278 -12.26 23.90 12.23
C TYR A 278 -13.30 22.77 12.34
N TRP A 279 -13.17 21.88 13.32
CA TRP A 279 -14.16 20.84 13.61
C TRP A 279 -15.55 21.43 13.88
N TYR A 280 -15.59 22.42 14.78
CA TYR A 280 -16.87 23.08 15.17
C TYR A 280 -17.48 23.94 14.06
N GLY A 281 -16.64 24.55 13.22
CA GLY A 281 -17.09 25.34 12.08
C GLY A 281 -17.44 24.45 10.87
N ALA A 282 -16.43 24.10 10.11
CA ALA A 282 -16.59 23.36 8.85
C ALA A 282 -17.14 21.94 9.07
N GLY A 283 -16.64 21.23 10.06
CA GLY A 283 -17.09 19.86 10.35
C GLY A 283 -18.56 19.78 10.74
N LYS A 284 -19.02 20.62 11.67
CA LYS A 284 -20.41 20.64 12.08
C LYS A 284 -21.37 21.10 10.98
N ALA A 285 -20.91 21.94 10.07
CA ALA A 285 -21.72 22.43 8.95
C ALA A 285 -21.95 21.35 7.90
N LEU A 286 -21.05 20.39 7.75
CA LEU A 286 -21.13 19.35 6.75
C LEU A 286 -22.19 18.30 7.13
N LYS A 287 -23.03 17.90 6.15
CA LYS A 287 -24.17 17.00 6.35
C LYS A 287 -23.97 15.59 5.82
N ARG A 288 -22.76 15.24 5.39
CA ARG A 288 -22.40 13.89 4.97
C ARG A 288 -21.58 13.16 6.03
N ASP A 289 -21.31 11.89 5.85
CA ASP A 289 -20.56 11.08 6.80
C ASP A 289 -19.06 11.39 6.70
N TRP A 290 -18.49 11.82 7.79
CA TRP A 290 -17.04 12.00 7.92
C TRP A 290 -16.61 11.71 9.36
N TRP A 291 -15.35 11.38 9.54
CA TRP A 291 -14.77 11.18 10.86
C TRP A 291 -13.27 11.47 10.87
N VAL A 292 -12.75 11.71 12.04
CA VAL A 292 -11.33 11.81 12.33
C VAL A 292 -11.01 10.80 13.41
N GLN A 293 -10.06 9.92 13.13
CA GLN A 293 -9.47 9.05 14.13
C GLN A 293 -8.12 9.62 14.52
N VAL A 294 -7.82 9.65 15.82
CA VAL A 294 -6.54 10.07 16.37
C VAL A 294 -6.01 8.92 17.22
N ASP A 295 -4.91 8.35 16.80
CA ASP A 295 -4.26 7.25 17.49
C ASP A 295 -3.03 7.74 18.24
N LEU A 296 -2.85 7.26 19.48
CA LEU A 296 -1.61 7.41 20.22
C LEU A 296 -0.59 6.42 19.65
N HIS A 297 0.14 6.86 18.63
CA HIS A 297 1.10 6.03 17.89
C HIS A 297 2.41 5.86 18.65
N GLY A 298 3.00 6.95 19.07
CA GLY A 298 4.30 6.99 19.73
C GLY A 298 4.25 7.23 21.23
N GLY A 299 5.26 7.91 21.72
CA GLY A 299 5.42 8.28 23.12
C GLY A 299 6.35 7.35 23.90
N LYS A 300 6.72 7.77 25.11
CA LYS A 300 7.78 7.17 25.93
C LYS A 300 7.65 5.64 26.14
N ASN A 301 6.42 5.13 26.19
CA ASN A 301 6.15 3.73 26.48
C ASN A 301 5.70 2.95 25.22
N SER A 302 5.75 3.57 24.04
CA SER A 302 5.37 2.90 22.80
C SER A 302 6.48 1.96 22.31
N ALA A 303 6.13 0.72 22.00
CA ALA A 303 7.04 -0.23 21.37
C ALA A 303 7.47 0.21 19.97
N ILE A 304 6.68 1.07 19.29
CA ILE A 304 7.01 1.64 17.99
C ILE A 304 8.21 2.60 18.12
N THR A 305 8.16 3.50 19.11
CA THR A 305 9.21 4.49 19.38
C THR A 305 10.50 3.86 19.94
N ALA A 306 10.39 2.68 20.55
CA ALA A 306 11.55 1.94 21.09
C ALA A 306 12.50 1.44 19.98
N ILE A 307 12.03 1.36 18.74
CA ILE A 307 12.79 0.90 17.58
C ILE A 307 13.35 2.12 16.82
N PRO A 308 14.66 2.15 16.48
CA PRO A 308 15.26 3.29 15.76
C PRO A 308 14.57 3.55 14.41
N ALA A 309 14.36 4.82 14.06
CA ALA A 309 13.66 5.22 12.83
C ALA A 309 14.38 4.74 11.55
N ASN A 310 15.70 4.58 11.59
CA ASN A 310 16.51 4.11 10.45
C ASN A 310 16.65 2.57 10.37
N SER A 311 16.03 1.81 11.26
CA SER A 311 16.08 0.33 11.26
C SER A 311 15.23 -0.32 10.16
N SER A 312 14.36 0.45 9.52
CA SER A 312 13.50 0.04 8.41
C SER A 312 13.15 1.26 7.56
N ALA A 313 12.57 1.06 6.40
CA ALA A 313 12.11 2.17 5.55
C ALA A 313 10.95 2.97 6.16
N TYR A 314 10.25 2.42 7.12
CA TYR A 314 9.19 3.13 7.86
C TYR A 314 9.79 4.26 8.71
N ALA A 315 9.50 5.52 8.36
CA ALA A 315 10.22 6.70 8.87
C ALA A 315 9.65 7.29 10.17
N HIS A 316 8.36 7.14 10.45
CA HIS A 316 7.65 7.95 11.45
C HIS A 316 7.55 7.31 12.84
N ARG A 317 8.61 6.64 13.31
CA ARG A 317 8.62 5.97 14.62
C ARG A 317 8.65 6.92 15.80
N ASP A 318 9.16 8.12 15.60
CA ASP A 318 9.28 9.18 16.60
C ASP A 318 7.97 9.95 16.83
N LYS A 319 7.04 9.91 15.89
CA LYS A 319 5.80 10.69 15.94
C LYS A 319 4.83 10.20 17.00
N LEU A 320 4.24 11.14 17.73
CA LEU A 320 3.34 10.85 18.85
C LEU A 320 1.94 10.42 18.38
N LEU A 321 1.37 11.16 17.42
CA LEU A 321 -0.01 11.03 16.99
C LEU A 321 -0.09 10.62 15.52
N LEU A 322 -0.99 9.68 15.23
CA LEU A 322 -1.40 9.32 13.88
C LEU A 322 -2.86 9.71 13.69
N TYR A 323 -3.13 10.47 12.65
CA TYR A 323 -4.49 10.86 12.27
C TYR A 323 -4.91 10.11 11.02
N GLN A 324 -6.19 9.72 10.99
CA GLN A 324 -6.90 9.31 9.79
C GLN A 324 -8.09 10.25 9.60
N PHE A 325 -8.09 10.99 8.50
CA PHE A 325 -9.19 11.84 8.08
C PHE A 325 -9.98 11.11 7.01
N TYR A 326 -11.30 11.09 7.12
CA TYR A 326 -12.16 10.30 6.26
C TYR A 326 -13.47 11.01 5.98
N ASP A 327 -13.86 11.07 4.72
CA ASP A 327 -15.11 11.69 4.25
C ASP A 327 -15.72 10.82 3.16
N ARG A 328 -17.00 10.47 3.26
CA ARG A 328 -17.67 9.56 2.36
C ARG A 328 -19.06 10.01 1.96
N VAL A 329 -19.52 9.47 0.83
CA VAL A 329 -20.87 9.63 0.29
C VAL A 329 -21.48 8.27 -0.04
N ASP A 330 -22.76 8.25 -0.41
CA ASP A 330 -23.41 7.02 -0.90
C ASP A 330 -22.70 6.47 -2.14
N LEU A 331 -22.70 5.14 -2.30
CA LEU A 331 -21.95 4.45 -3.38
C LEU A 331 -22.28 4.96 -4.78
N SER A 332 -23.54 5.35 -5.03
CA SER A 332 -24.03 5.84 -6.32
C SER A 332 -23.86 7.35 -6.51
N ALA A 333 -23.46 8.08 -5.48
CA ALA A 333 -23.32 9.52 -5.55
C ALA A 333 -22.01 9.94 -6.21
N THR A 334 -22.01 11.08 -6.89
CA THR A 334 -20.76 11.74 -7.29
C THR A 334 -20.09 12.32 -6.05
N TYR A 335 -18.83 11.99 -5.82
CA TYR A 335 -18.07 12.55 -4.71
C TYR A 335 -17.87 14.07 -4.92
N PRO A 336 -18.25 14.92 -3.94
CA PRO A 336 -18.26 16.38 -4.12
C PRO A 336 -16.86 17.00 -4.01
N GLU A 337 -16.60 18.05 -4.79
CA GLU A 337 -15.32 18.77 -4.82
C GLU A 337 -14.94 19.37 -3.45
N ASP A 338 -15.92 19.82 -2.66
CA ASP A 338 -15.67 20.38 -1.33
C ASP A 338 -15.14 19.34 -0.32
N GLY A 339 -15.28 18.03 -0.61
CA GLY A 339 -14.73 16.96 0.22
C GLY A 339 -13.20 16.96 0.28
N PHE A 340 -12.55 17.33 -0.83
CA PHE A 340 -11.10 17.43 -0.88
C PHE A 340 -10.59 18.58 0.01
N SER A 341 -11.14 19.77 -0.17
CA SER A 341 -10.78 20.95 0.63
C SER A 341 -11.16 20.79 2.10
N PHE A 342 -12.22 20.04 2.39
CA PHE A 342 -12.64 19.75 3.76
C PHE A 342 -11.57 18.95 4.53
N LEU A 343 -11.08 17.82 4.00
CA LEU A 343 -10.03 17.06 4.68
C LEU A 343 -8.67 17.76 4.67
N GLN A 344 -8.34 18.50 3.60
CA GLN A 344 -7.16 19.37 3.57
C GLN A 344 -7.20 20.44 4.66
N GLY A 345 -8.40 21.00 4.92
CA GLY A 345 -8.62 21.95 6.00
C GLY A 345 -8.31 21.37 7.38
N PHE A 346 -8.69 20.13 7.66
CA PHE A 346 -8.28 19.47 8.91
C PHE A 346 -6.77 19.37 9.04
N ARG A 347 -6.08 18.92 7.98
CA ARG A 347 -4.61 18.86 8.00
C ARG A 347 -3.98 20.22 8.25
N ALA A 348 -4.40 21.23 7.49
CA ALA A 348 -3.85 22.58 7.60
C ALA A 348 -4.04 23.20 8.99
N ASN A 349 -5.23 23.01 9.60
CA ASN A 349 -5.49 23.53 10.95
C ASN A 349 -4.75 22.73 12.03
N THR A 350 -4.52 21.42 11.84
CA THR A 350 -3.72 20.61 12.76
C THR A 350 -2.23 20.97 12.69
N THR A 351 -1.73 21.35 11.51
CA THR A 351 -0.31 21.64 11.28
C THR A 351 0.02 23.14 11.26
N LEU A 352 -0.84 23.96 11.84
CA LEU A 352 -0.65 25.41 11.90
C LEU A 352 0.73 25.77 12.48
N GLY A 353 1.56 26.46 11.68
CA GLY A 353 2.91 26.87 12.08
C GLY A 353 3.95 25.74 12.18
N MET A 354 3.63 24.51 11.77
CA MET A 354 4.63 23.43 11.70
C MET A 354 5.50 23.54 10.46
N GLU A 355 6.78 23.27 10.61
CA GLU A 355 7.69 23.10 9.48
C GLU A 355 7.39 21.77 8.73
N PRO A 356 7.71 21.67 7.42
CA PRO A 356 7.43 20.47 6.63
C PRO A 356 8.01 19.18 7.19
N GLY A 357 9.16 19.22 7.87
CA GLY A 357 9.83 18.07 8.49
C GLY A 357 9.21 17.60 9.80
N GLU A 358 8.38 18.44 10.45
CA GLU A 358 7.71 18.09 11.70
C GLU A 358 6.49 17.20 11.51
N GLN A 359 6.06 17.00 10.27
CA GLN A 359 4.87 16.27 9.90
C GLN A 359 5.16 15.18 8.85
N GLY A 360 4.44 14.08 8.91
CA GLY A 360 4.52 12.96 7.97
C GLY A 360 3.15 12.43 7.61
N MET A 361 3.14 11.36 6.82
CA MET A 361 1.91 10.64 6.47
C MET A 361 2.10 9.14 6.55
N TYR A 362 1.01 8.43 6.76
CA TYR A 362 0.98 6.98 6.80
C TYR A 362 0.58 6.41 5.44
N PHE A 363 1.45 5.62 4.85
CA PHE A 363 1.23 5.06 3.51
C PHE A 363 -0.05 4.22 3.40
N ASN A 364 -0.44 3.50 4.46
CA ASN A 364 -1.68 2.72 4.45
C ASN A 364 -2.96 3.57 4.52
N TYR A 365 -2.85 4.89 4.80
CA TYR A 365 -3.93 5.87 4.68
C TYR A 365 -3.51 6.97 3.68
N PRO A 366 -3.30 6.61 2.40
CA PRO A 366 -2.75 7.52 1.42
C PRO A 366 -3.75 8.61 1.03
N ASP A 367 -3.21 9.76 0.64
CA ASP A 367 -3.94 10.81 -0.05
C ASP A 367 -3.72 10.66 -1.56
N PRO A 368 -4.69 10.14 -2.34
CA PRO A 368 -4.50 9.89 -3.76
C PRO A 368 -4.31 11.15 -4.61
N ASN A 369 -4.63 12.33 -4.09
CA ASN A 369 -4.48 13.60 -4.79
C ASN A 369 -3.09 14.21 -4.65
N MET A 370 -2.22 13.59 -3.84
CA MET A 370 -0.87 14.10 -3.61
C MET A 370 0.07 13.76 -4.76
N ALA A 371 0.84 14.74 -5.22
CA ALA A 371 1.86 14.50 -6.23
C ALA A 371 2.97 13.56 -5.73
N GLN A 372 3.53 12.73 -6.61
CA GLN A 372 4.49 11.68 -6.24
C GLN A 372 5.66 12.18 -5.39
N GLY A 373 6.30 13.29 -5.77
CA GLY A 373 7.46 13.81 -5.03
C GLY A 373 7.09 14.27 -3.61
N GLU A 374 5.94 14.91 -3.44
CA GLU A 374 5.43 15.28 -2.12
C GLU A 374 5.07 14.06 -1.29
N ALA A 375 4.35 13.10 -1.89
CA ALA A 375 3.94 11.85 -1.23
C ALA A 375 5.16 11.08 -0.72
N GLN A 376 6.19 10.90 -1.55
CA GLN A 376 7.42 10.20 -1.17
C GLN A 376 8.10 10.85 0.03
N THR A 377 8.21 12.18 0.05
CA THR A 377 8.79 12.92 1.16
C THR A 377 7.97 12.74 2.44
N LYS A 378 6.64 12.80 2.34
CA LYS A 378 5.73 12.63 3.49
C LYS A 378 5.70 11.21 4.04
N TYR A 379 5.85 10.18 3.18
CA TYR A 379 5.83 8.78 3.63
C TYR A 379 7.16 8.32 4.22
N TRP A 380 8.29 8.72 3.61
CA TRP A 380 9.59 8.12 3.92
C TRP A 380 10.62 9.09 4.50
N GLY A 381 10.36 10.40 4.51
CA GLY A 381 11.24 11.39 5.13
C GLY A 381 12.72 11.19 4.79
N ASP A 382 13.58 11.12 5.80
CA ASP A 382 15.03 10.94 5.65
C ASP A 382 15.42 9.55 5.07
N ASN A 383 14.52 8.58 5.10
CA ASN A 383 14.76 7.25 4.53
C ASN A 383 14.62 7.21 3.00
N LEU A 384 14.06 8.26 2.37
CA LEU A 384 13.74 8.29 0.94
C LEU A 384 14.97 8.12 0.06
N ALA A 385 16.07 8.78 0.34
CA ALA A 385 17.28 8.71 -0.47
C ALA A 385 17.81 7.27 -0.59
N ARG A 386 17.94 6.55 0.53
CA ARG A 386 18.33 5.15 0.55
C ARG A 386 17.33 4.26 -0.20
N LEU A 387 16.03 4.53 -0.08
CA LEU A 387 15.00 3.80 -0.81
C LEU A 387 15.15 3.97 -2.32
N GLN A 388 15.47 5.17 -2.80
CA GLN A 388 15.69 5.45 -4.22
C GLN A 388 16.90 4.70 -4.78
N GLU A 389 17.98 4.59 -4.00
CA GLU A 389 19.16 3.80 -4.36
C GLU A 389 18.82 2.30 -4.47
N ILE A 390 18.11 1.76 -3.48
CA ILE A 390 17.64 0.36 -3.50
C ILE A 390 16.69 0.12 -4.67
N LYS A 391 15.75 1.03 -4.92
CA LYS A 391 14.84 0.95 -6.07
C LYS A 391 15.61 0.92 -7.39
N ALA A 392 16.62 1.78 -7.54
CA ALA A 392 17.47 1.79 -8.74
C ALA A 392 18.21 0.46 -8.95
N ALA A 393 18.58 -0.24 -7.87
CA ALA A 393 19.25 -1.54 -7.96
C ALA A 393 18.30 -2.70 -8.30
N VAL A 394 17.06 -2.70 -7.76
CA VAL A 394 16.16 -3.86 -7.87
C VAL A 394 15.08 -3.71 -8.93
N ASP A 395 14.70 -2.46 -9.26
CA ASP A 395 13.67 -2.13 -10.27
C ASP A 395 13.96 -0.80 -10.99
N PRO A 396 15.07 -0.70 -11.74
CA PRO A 396 15.46 0.56 -12.42
C PRO A 396 14.49 0.98 -13.53
N THR A 397 13.66 0.09 -14.02
CA THR A 397 12.69 0.33 -15.11
C THR A 397 11.25 0.54 -14.60
N GLU A 398 11.10 0.59 -13.29
CA GLU A 398 9.81 0.81 -12.64
C GLU A 398 8.73 -0.18 -13.10
N VAL A 399 9.04 -1.48 -13.14
CA VAL A 399 8.05 -2.55 -13.35
C VAL A 399 6.96 -2.47 -12.30
N PHE A 400 7.34 -2.21 -11.03
CA PHE A 400 6.44 -2.03 -9.89
C PHE A 400 6.19 -0.55 -9.62
N TYR A 401 5.60 0.14 -10.60
CA TYR A 401 5.23 1.54 -10.53
C TYR A 401 3.76 1.69 -10.10
N PHE A 402 3.48 2.72 -9.34
CA PHE A 402 2.18 3.33 -9.12
C PHE A 402 2.41 4.84 -8.81
N PRO A 403 1.40 5.73 -8.93
CA PRO A 403 1.61 7.19 -8.88
C PRO A 403 2.36 7.75 -7.68
N GLN A 404 2.40 7.02 -6.55
CA GLN A 404 3.15 7.43 -5.35
C GLN A 404 4.26 6.45 -4.95
N SER A 405 4.63 5.53 -5.86
CA SER A 405 5.75 4.59 -5.65
C SER A 405 7.09 5.31 -5.48
N VAL A 406 8.06 4.64 -4.87
CA VAL A 406 9.46 5.11 -4.81
C VAL A 406 10.02 5.18 -6.23
N ARG A 407 10.57 6.33 -6.61
CA ARG A 407 11.34 6.50 -7.87
C ARG A 407 12.75 5.96 -7.69
N PRO A 408 13.36 5.35 -8.71
CA PRO A 408 14.78 5.05 -8.67
C PRO A 408 15.60 6.34 -8.57
N ALA A 409 16.74 6.27 -7.89
CA ALA A 409 17.72 7.35 -7.91
C ALA A 409 18.15 7.63 -9.35
N THR A 410 18.22 8.91 -9.72
CA THR A 410 18.76 9.29 -11.03
C THR A 410 20.26 9.00 -11.02
N PRO A 411 20.83 8.33 -12.05
CA PRO A 411 22.27 8.18 -12.14
C PRO A 411 22.94 9.56 -12.07
N ILE A 412 23.90 9.73 -11.17
CA ILE A 412 24.76 10.91 -11.17
C ILE A 412 25.66 10.76 -12.41
N GLU A 413 25.44 11.58 -13.43
CA GLU A 413 26.36 11.68 -14.56
C GLU A 413 27.68 12.23 -14.02
N HIS A 414 28.73 11.40 -14.02
CA HIS A 414 30.11 11.74 -13.62
C HIS A 414 30.89 12.25 -14.83
#